data_db1a6e04515ac1e429a3074bd1971750
#
_entry.id   db1a6e04515ac1e429a3074bd1971750
#
_cell.length_a   1.000
_cell.length_b   1.000
_cell.length_c   1.000
_cell.angle_alpha   90.00
_cell.angle_beta   90.00
_cell.angle_gamma   90.00
#
_symmetry.space_group_name_H-M   'P 1'
#
loop_
_entity.id
_entity.type
_entity.pdbx_description
1 polymer ?
#
loop_
_entity_poly.entity_id
_entity_poly.type
_entity_poly.pdbx_seq_one_letter_code
_entity_poly.pdbx_strand_id
1 'polypeptide(L)'
;MLRFSANLSMLFGEYDFLARFEKAAQCGFRGVEFMFPYDYDIEELKQVLASNKLEHTLHNLPAGDWAAGERGIACIPGREEEFRDGVAAAIRYARALGNKKINCLVGKTPAGFSSEQIHATLVENLRYAANMLMKEDILLLIEPINHFDIPGFHLTGTRQALKLIDDVGCCNLKIQYDIYHMQRMEGELTNTMTQWADKIGHLQIADNPHRGEPGTGEINYDYLFKVIENSDYNDWVGCEYTPQTTTEAGLRWMDPYR
;
A
#
# COMPACT_ATOMS: atom_id res chain seq x y z
N MET A 1 4.76 -16.06 13.36
CA MET A 1 3.64 -15.22 13.90
C MET A 1 3.52 -14.00 13.04
N LEU A 2 2.32 -13.70 12.55
CA LEU A 2 2.03 -12.54 11.71
C LEU A 2 2.27 -11.21 12.43
N ARG A 3 2.74 -10.22 11.69
CA ARG A 3 2.94 -8.86 12.19
C ARG A 3 1.98 -7.94 11.45
N PHE A 4 1.07 -7.30 12.18
CA PHE A 4 0.08 -6.40 11.59
C PHE A 4 0.49 -4.94 11.72
N SER A 5 0.31 -4.17 10.63
CA SER A 5 0.53 -2.73 10.54
C SER A 5 -0.81 -2.03 10.42
N ALA A 6 -1.11 -1.08 11.31
CA ALA A 6 -2.34 -0.31 11.21
C ALA A 6 -2.24 0.76 10.12
N ASN A 7 -3.15 0.77 9.14
CA ASN A 7 -3.24 1.85 8.18
C ASN A 7 -3.96 3.05 8.80
N LEU A 8 -3.20 4.05 9.24
CA LEU A 8 -3.74 5.22 9.95
C LEU A 8 -4.51 6.19 9.05
N SER A 9 -4.51 5.99 7.74
CA SER A 9 -5.41 6.73 6.85
C SER A 9 -6.85 6.22 6.92
N MET A 10 -7.04 4.97 7.36
CA MET A 10 -8.36 4.32 7.44
C MET A 10 -8.77 3.95 8.87
N LEU A 11 -7.83 3.44 9.67
CA LEU A 11 -8.09 3.06 11.06
C LEU A 11 -7.95 4.26 12.00
N PHE A 12 -8.64 4.18 13.13
CA PHE A 12 -8.67 5.22 14.16
C PHE A 12 -9.16 6.58 13.64
N GLY A 13 -10.00 6.58 12.58
CA GLY A 13 -10.56 7.78 11.98
C GLY A 13 -11.40 8.63 12.93
N GLU A 14 -11.74 8.09 14.11
CA GLU A 14 -12.44 8.76 15.21
C GLU A 14 -11.55 9.83 15.90
N TYR A 15 -10.24 9.82 15.64
CA TYR A 15 -9.25 10.70 16.24
C TYR A 15 -8.52 11.54 15.18
N ASP A 16 -7.96 12.67 15.63
CA ASP A 16 -7.02 13.45 14.82
C ASP A 16 -5.80 12.61 14.44
N PHE A 17 -5.24 12.84 13.26
CA PHE A 17 -4.25 11.96 12.66
C PHE A 17 -3.07 11.63 13.60
N LEU A 18 -2.45 12.62 14.23
CA LEU A 18 -1.31 12.38 15.12
C LEU A 18 -1.69 11.60 16.40
N ALA A 19 -2.94 11.71 16.85
CA ALA A 19 -3.43 10.92 17.99
C ALA A 19 -3.65 9.43 17.64
N ARG A 20 -3.84 9.10 16.35
CA ARG A 20 -4.02 7.72 15.89
C ARG A 20 -2.82 6.83 16.17
N PHE A 21 -1.61 7.39 16.23
CA PHE A 21 -0.39 6.64 16.55
C PHE A 21 -0.43 6.08 17.98
N GLU A 22 -0.78 6.90 18.93
CA GLU A 22 -0.94 6.46 20.34
C GLU A 22 -2.04 5.39 20.46
N LYS A 23 -3.17 5.59 19.78
CA LYS A 23 -4.28 4.63 19.76
C LYS A 23 -3.87 3.28 19.16
N ALA A 24 -3.17 3.29 18.04
CA ALA A 24 -2.63 2.08 17.44
C ALA A 24 -1.70 1.32 18.41
N ALA A 25 -0.78 2.03 19.06
CA ALA A 25 0.13 1.44 20.05
C ALA A 25 -0.63 0.86 21.25
N GLN A 26 -1.63 1.57 21.79
CA GLN A 26 -2.49 1.10 22.88
C GLN A 26 -3.27 -0.16 22.50
N CYS A 27 -3.68 -0.28 21.23
CA CYS A 27 -4.34 -1.47 20.70
C CYS A 27 -3.39 -2.62 20.35
N GLY A 28 -2.08 -2.48 20.61
CA GLY A 28 -1.11 -3.55 20.46
C GLY A 28 -0.36 -3.55 19.12
N PHE A 29 -0.64 -2.63 18.21
CA PHE A 29 0.15 -2.51 16.98
C PHE A 29 1.60 -2.09 17.29
N ARG A 30 2.51 -2.58 16.46
CA ARG A 30 3.93 -2.19 16.47
C ARG A 30 4.36 -1.59 15.14
N GLY A 31 3.59 -1.78 14.07
CA GLY A 31 3.75 -1.18 12.77
C GLY A 31 2.56 -0.29 12.45
N VAL A 32 2.84 0.80 11.75
CA VAL A 32 1.82 1.69 11.18
C VAL A 32 2.18 2.03 9.74
N GLU A 33 1.17 2.18 8.91
CA GLU A 33 1.27 2.72 7.57
C GLU A 33 0.26 3.83 7.36
N PHE A 34 0.48 4.69 6.41
CA PHE A 34 -0.46 5.75 6.04
C PHE A 34 -0.19 6.25 4.63
N MET A 35 -1.22 6.68 3.93
CA MET A 35 -1.11 6.96 2.50
C MET A 35 -0.14 8.11 2.20
N PHE A 36 -0.33 9.27 2.83
CA PHE A 36 0.39 10.48 2.48
C PHE A 36 0.88 11.23 3.72
N PRO A 37 2.21 11.25 3.97
CA PRO A 37 2.80 12.00 5.08
C PRO A 37 3.00 13.49 4.80
N TYR A 38 2.80 13.95 3.57
CA TYR A 38 3.39 15.18 3.03
C TYR A 38 2.84 16.48 3.62
N ASP A 39 1.66 16.44 4.24
CA ASP A 39 1.02 17.57 4.93
C ASP A 39 1.50 17.73 6.39
N TYR A 40 2.36 16.83 6.88
CA TYR A 40 2.83 16.80 8.26
C TYR A 40 4.32 17.08 8.33
N ASP A 41 4.73 17.76 9.40
CA ASP A 41 6.16 17.97 9.66
C ASP A 41 6.88 16.66 9.96
N ILE A 42 8.06 16.49 9.35
CA ILE A 42 8.85 15.27 9.50
C ILE A 42 9.24 14.99 10.93
N GLU A 43 9.64 16.03 11.68
CA GLU A 43 10.07 15.87 13.07
C GLU A 43 8.89 15.53 13.99
N GLU A 44 7.69 16.07 13.72
CA GLU A 44 6.47 15.65 14.42
C GLU A 44 6.16 14.18 14.19
N LEU A 45 6.23 13.71 12.93
CA LEU A 45 6.02 12.29 12.61
C LEU A 45 7.08 11.39 13.28
N LYS A 46 8.34 11.78 13.26
CA LYS A 46 9.41 11.06 13.96
C LYS A 46 9.16 10.97 15.45
N GLN A 47 8.77 12.10 16.07
CA GLN A 47 8.52 12.16 17.50
C GLN A 47 7.35 11.27 17.90
N VAL A 48 6.23 11.29 17.16
CA VAL A 48 5.05 10.48 17.49
C VAL A 48 5.31 8.99 17.28
N LEU A 49 6.04 8.60 16.25
CA LEU A 49 6.49 7.22 16.03
C LEU A 49 7.39 6.74 17.19
N ALA A 50 8.40 7.52 17.53
CA ALA A 50 9.35 7.18 18.60
C ALA A 50 8.69 7.10 19.99
N SER A 51 7.83 8.06 20.31
CA SER A 51 7.12 8.12 21.61
C SER A 51 6.20 6.90 21.81
N ASN A 52 5.63 6.38 20.74
CA ASN A 52 4.75 5.23 20.75
C ASN A 52 5.44 3.89 20.40
N LYS A 53 6.76 3.92 20.13
CA LYS A 53 7.56 2.74 19.74
C LYS A 53 6.98 2.01 18.52
N LEU A 54 6.54 2.79 17.53
CA LEU A 54 5.96 2.28 16.28
C LEU A 54 6.98 2.34 15.15
N GLU A 55 6.97 1.31 14.30
CA GLU A 55 7.68 1.27 13.03
C GLU A 55 6.78 1.81 11.92
N HIS A 56 7.30 2.73 11.11
CA HIS A 56 6.62 3.17 9.89
C HIS A 56 6.91 2.18 8.76
N THR A 57 5.90 1.51 8.26
CA THR A 57 6.05 0.33 7.39
C THR A 57 5.83 0.62 5.92
N LEU A 58 5.01 1.63 5.59
CA LEU A 58 4.65 1.98 4.21
C LEU A 58 4.06 3.40 4.14
N HIS A 59 4.36 4.10 3.05
CA HIS A 59 3.54 5.21 2.54
C HIS A 59 3.57 5.25 1.01
N ASN A 60 2.67 6.04 0.40
CA ASN A 60 2.60 6.17 -1.05
C ASN A 60 3.45 7.34 -1.57
N LEU A 61 3.88 7.27 -2.83
CA LEU A 61 4.30 8.47 -3.57
C LEU A 61 3.16 9.50 -3.60
N PRO A 62 3.45 10.80 -3.72
CA PRO A 62 2.42 11.80 -3.99
C PRO A 62 1.55 11.39 -5.17
N ALA A 63 0.23 11.45 -5.01
CA ALA A 63 -0.73 10.87 -5.94
C ALA A 63 -1.40 11.93 -6.85
N GLY A 64 -0.82 13.13 -6.94
CA GLY A 64 -1.43 14.26 -7.60
C GLY A 64 -2.50 14.95 -6.74
N ASP A 65 -3.45 15.66 -7.36
CA ASP A 65 -4.55 16.31 -6.65
C ASP A 65 -5.62 15.28 -6.22
N TRP A 66 -5.42 14.74 -5.02
CA TRP A 66 -6.34 13.75 -4.43
C TRP A 66 -7.77 14.28 -4.26
N ALA A 67 -7.91 15.56 -3.92
CA ALA A 67 -9.21 16.22 -3.72
C ALA A 67 -9.96 16.39 -5.04
N ALA A 68 -9.24 16.65 -6.14
CA ALA A 68 -9.80 16.67 -7.48
C ALA A 68 -10.06 15.27 -8.08
N GLY A 69 -9.76 14.20 -7.34
CA GLY A 69 -10.05 12.82 -7.73
C GLY A 69 -8.91 12.12 -8.47
N GLU A 70 -7.69 12.67 -8.46
CA GLU A 70 -6.50 11.94 -8.93
C GLU A 70 -6.17 10.79 -7.98
N ARG A 71 -5.56 9.74 -8.52
CA ARG A 71 -5.23 8.51 -7.80
C ARG A 71 -3.85 7.99 -8.22
N GLY A 72 -2.88 8.91 -8.36
CA GLY A 72 -1.57 8.66 -8.92
C GLY A 72 -1.40 9.32 -10.29
N ILE A 73 -0.15 9.62 -10.63
CA ILE A 73 0.21 10.33 -11.86
C ILE A 73 1.25 9.58 -12.70
N ALA A 74 1.69 8.41 -12.26
CA ALA A 74 2.78 7.68 -12.90
C ALA A 74 2.49 7.28 -14.36
N CYS A 75 1.21 7.06 -14.70
CA CYS A 75 0.79 6.68 -16.05
C CYS A 75 0.38 7.86 -16.95
N ILE A 76 0.58 9.12 -16.51
CA ILE A 76 0.09 10.31 -17.22
C ILE A 76 1.22 10.97 -18.01
N PRO A 77 1.23 10.87 -19.36
CA PRO A 77 2.23 11.55 -20.18
C PRO A 77 2.22 13.07 -19.97
N GLY A 78 3.41 13.67 -19.91
CA GLY A 78 3.60 15.11 -19.68
C GLY A 78 3.69 15.54 -18.22
N ARG A 79 3.58 14.56 -17.25
CA ARG A 79 3.74 14.83 -15.81
C ARG A 79 4.98 14.15 -15.20
N GLU A 80 5.95 13.82 -16.03
CA GLU A 80 7.14 13.07 -15.61
C GLU A 80 8.01 13.86 -14.63
N GLU A 81 8.09 15.19 -14.78
CA GLU A 81 8.85 16.06 -13.87
C GLU A 81 8.19 16.10 -12.48
N GLU A 82 6.88 16.33 -12.43
CA GLU A 82 6.12 16.29 -11.16
C GLU A 82 6.23 14.93 -10.46
N PHE A 83 6.19 13.84 -11.23
CA PHE A 83 6.40 12.50 -10.69
C PHE A 83 7.79 12.35 -10.07
N ARG A 84 8.83 12.85 -10.72
CA ARG A 84 10.23 12.81 -10.20
C ARG A 84 10.38 13.63 -8.92
N ASP A 85 9.76 14.81 -8.85
CA ASP A 85 9.73 15.62 -7.63
C ASP A 85 9.02 14.89 -6.49
N GLY A 86 7.92 14.20 -6.80
CA GLY A 86 7.22 13.34 -5.87
C GLY A 86 8.08 12.19 -5.34
N VAL A 87 8.89 11.55 -6.19
CA VAL A 87 9.85 10.51 -5.78
C VAL A 87 10.89 11.09 -4.81
N ALA A 88 11.44 12.27 -5.11
CA ALA A 88 12.41 12.92 -4.23
C ALA A 88 11.80 13.29 -2.86
N ALA A 89 10.56 13.78 -2.85
CA ALA A 89 9.83 14.06 -1.61
C ALA A 89 9.61 12.79 -0.78
N ALA A 90 9.15 11.71 -1.41
CA ALA A 90 8.90 10.44 -0.73
C ALA A 90 10.18 9.83 -0.12
N ILE A 91 11.31 9.88 -0.82
CA ILE A 91 12.61 9.46 -0.31
C ILE A 91 13.00 10.25 0.95
N ARG A 92 12.79 11.57 0.94
CA ARG A 92 13.09 12.41 2.11
C ARG A 92 12.31 11.98 3.35
N TYR A 93 10.98 11.72 3.21
CA TYR A 93 10.16 11.23 4.30
C TYR A 93 10.55 9.81 4.72
N ALA A 94 10.73 8.90 3.77
CA ALA A 94 11.12 7.52 4.07
C ALA A 94 12.42 7.43 4.87
N ARG A 95 13.44 8.18 4.47
CA ARG A 95 14.72 8.25 5.19
C ARG A 95 14.56 8.77 6.61
N ALA A 96 13.79 9.84 6.77
CA ALA A 96 13.60 10.47 8.07
C ALA A 96 12.80 9.58 9.03
N LEU A 97 11.81 8.87 8.52
CA LEU A 97 10.91 8.00 9.30
C LEU A 97 11.38 6.54 9.39
N GLY A 98 12.50 6.19 8.74
CA GLY A 98 13.06 4.83 8.74
C GLY A 98 12.29 3.82 7.88
N ASN A 99 11.39 4.27 7.02
CA ASN A 99 10.57 3.41 6.19
C ASN A 99 11.38 2.82 5.02
N LYS A 100 11.10 1.54 4.70
CA LYS A 100 11.80 0.77 3.66
C LYS A 100 10.93 0.40 2.48
N LYS A 101 9.68 0.86 2.42
CA LYS A 101 8.74 0.55 1.34
C LYS A 101 7.91 1.76 0.95
N ILE A 102 7.82 2.03 -0.33
CA ILE A 102 6.97 3.08 -0.88
C ILE A 102 6.11 2.48 -1.98
N ASN A 103 4.79 2.68 -1.90
CA ASN A 103 3.86 2.30 -2.94
C ASN A 103 3.65 3.44 -3.95
N CYS A 104 3.59 3.09 -5.23
CA CYS A 104 3.25 3.98 -6.33
C CYS A 104 1.83 3.67 -6.81
N LEU A 105 0.87 4.51 -6.46
CA LEU A 105 -0.42 4.52 -7.15
C LEU A 105 -0.19 4.95 -8.60
N VAL A 106 -0.46 4.05 -9.55
CA VAL A 106 -0.09 4.30 -10.95
C VAL A 106 -0.95 5.37 -11.63
N GLY A 107 -2.18 5.55 -11.15
CA GLY A 107 -3.13 6.54 -11.67
C GLY A 107 -4.30 5.95 -12.42
N LYS A 108 -5.24 6.82 -12.79
CA LYS A 108 -6.33 6.50 -13.70
C LYS A 108 -5.83 6.62 -15.15
N THR A 109 -6.37 5.79 -16.04
CA THR A 109 -6.07 5.86 -17.48
C THR A 109 -6.43 7.25 -18.02
N PRO A 110 -5.46 8.06 -18.46
CA PRO A 110 -5.74 9.40 -18.96
C PRO A 110 -6.39 9.35 -20.34
N ALA A 111 -7.32 10.29 -20.59
CA ALA A 111 -7.88 10.50 -21.91
C ALA A 111 -6.89 11.24 -22.84
N GLY A 112 -7.01 11.03 -24.14
CA GLY A 112 -6.25 11.78 -25.15
C GLY A 112 -4.87 11.22 -25.50
N PHE A 113 -4.47 10.08 -24.91
CA PHE A 113 -3.22 9.39 -25.21
C PHE A 113 -3.47 7.98 -25.70
N SER A 114 -2.56 7.45 -26.51
CA SER A 114 -2.62 6.02 -26.90
C SER A 114 -2.17 5.11 -25.76
N SER A 115 -2.58 3.85 -25.82
CA SER A 115 -2.15 2.84 -24.83
C SER A 115 -0.64 2.68 -24.78
N GLU A 116 0.04 2.82 -25.92
CA GLU A 116 1.49 2.74 -26.04
C GLU A 116 2.17 3.93 -25.36
N GLN A 117 1.62 5.14 -25.48
CA GLN A 117 2.15 6.33 -24.82
C GLN A 117 2.02 6.22 -23.30
N ILE A 118 0.83 5.82 -22.83
CA ILE A 118 0.55 5.61 -21.40
C ILE A 118 1.50 4.55 -20.82
N HIS A 119 1.63 3.41 -21.50
CA HIS A 119 2.50 2.32 -21.07
C HIS A 119 3.98 2.73 -21.04
N ALA A 120 4.47 3.40 -22.08
CA ALA A 120 5.84 3.88 -22.15
C ALA A 120 6.17 4.85 -21.01
N THR A 121 5.27 5.83 -20.75
CA THR A 121 5.42 6.78 -19.64
C THR A 121 5.43 6.04 -18.29
N LEU A 122 4.50 5.11 -18.07
CA LEU A 122 4.43 4.36 -16.83
C LEU A 122 5.70 3.54 -16.57
N VAL A 123 6.18 2.81 -17.60
CA VAL A 123 7.41 2.02 -17.51
C VAL A 123 8.63 2.91 -17.21
N GLU A 124 8.76 4.06 -17.88
CA GLU A 124 9.88 4.98 -17.64
C GLU A 124 9.85 5.58 -16.23
N ASN A 125 8.68 6.04 -15.78
CA ASN A 125 8.50 6.60 -14.45
C ASN A 125 8.78 5.58 -13.36
N LEU A 126 8.25 4.35 -13.46
CA LEU A 126 8.52 3.30 -12.50
C LEU A 126 9.99 2.88 -12.48
N ARG A 127 10.64 2.79 -13.66
CA ARG A 127 12.07 2.51 -13.75
C ARG A 127 12.90 3.59 -13.07
N TYR A 128 12.56 4.86 -13.28
CA TYR A 128 13.21 5.97 -12.59
C TYR A 128 13.04 5.84 -11.07
N ALA A 129 11.79 5.69 -10.59
CA ALA A 129 11.49 5.59 -9.17
C ALA A 129 12.20 4.39 -8.51
N ALA A 130 12.13 3.20 -9.13
CA ALA A 130 12.78 2.00 -8.61
C ALA A 130 14.30 2.16 -8.46
N ASN A 131 14.95 2.78 -9.46
CA ASN A 131 16.39 3.04 -9.42
C ASN A 131 16.76 4.09 -8.36
N MET A 132 15.93 5.11 -8.16
CA MET A 132 16.20 6.14 -7.14
C MET A 132 16.02 5.58 -5.73
N LEU A 133 14.95 4.82 -5.50
CA LEU A 133 14.65 4.18 -4.22
C LEU A 133 15.66 3.07 -3.86
N MET A 134 16.16 2.34 -4.86
CA MET A 134 17.20 1.31 -4.67
C MET A 134 18.48 1.89 -4.06
N LYS A 135 18.88 3.11 -4.43
CA LYS A 135 20.07 3.79 -3.87
C LYS A 135 19.93 4.08 -2.38
N GLU A 136 18.70 4.13 -1.88
CA GLU A 136 18.35 4.42 -0.48
C GLU A 136 17.92 3.15 0.29
N ASP A 137 18.07 1.98 -0.32
CA ASP A 137 17.62 0.71 0.25
C ASP A 137 16.12 0.75 0.60
N ILE A 138 15.31 1.30 -0.32
CA ILE A 138 13.86 1.40 -0.22
C ILE A 138 13.24 0.65 -1.40
N LEU A 139 12.33 -0.28 -1.11
CA LEU A 139 11.60 -1.05 -2.12
C LEU A 139 10.46 -0.21 -2.71
N LEU A 140 10.36 -0.19 -4.04
CA LEU A 140 9.19 0.34 -4.74
C LEU A 140 8.13 -0.75 -4.86
N LEU A 141 6.88 -0.37 -4.61
CA LEU A 141 5.72 -1.21 -4.79
C LEU A 141 4.76 -0.59 -5.82
N ILE A 142 4.00 -1.45 -6.49
CA ILE A 142 2.83 -1.08 -7.29
C ILE A 142 1.64 -1.94 -6.85
N GLU A 143 0.47 -1.35 -6.84
CA GLU A 143 -0.74 -1.97 -6.31
C GLU A 143 -1.80 -2.09 -7.40
N PRO A 144 -2.24 -3.32 -7.72
CA PRO A 144 -3.47 -3.52 -8.49
C PRO A 144 -4.70 -3.19 -7.63
N ILE A 145 -5.52 -2.26 -8.11
CA ILE A 145 -6.72 -1.78 -7.40
C ILE A 145 -7.98 -2.14 -8.18
N ASN A 146 -9.02 -2.56 -7.47
CA ASN A 146 -10.29 -2.92 -8.08
C ASN A 146 -10.99 -1.72 -8.73
N HIS A 147 -11.60 -1.93 -9.88
CA HIS A 147 -12.27 -0.86 -10.63
C HIS A 147 -13.64 -0.45 -10.06
N PHE A 148 -14.16 -1.20 -9.07
CA PHE A 148 -15.42 -0.85 -8.41
C PHE A 148 -15.22 0.31 -7.43
N ASP A 149 -14.09 0.33 -6.71
CA ASP A 149 -13.76 1.40 -5.77
C ASP A 149 -13.14 2.61 -6.48
N ILE A 150 -12.25 2.34 -7.47
CA ILE A 150 -11.62 3.40 -8.27
C ILE A 150 -11.87 3.16 -9.76
N PRO A 151 -13.02 3.60 -10.29
CA PRO A 151 -13.31 3.48 -11.72
C PRO A 151 -12.23 4.15 -12.58
N GLY A 152 -11.77 3.41 -13.60
CA GLY A 152 -10.73 3.88 -14.53
C GLY A 152 -9.30 3.75 -14.01
N PHE A 153 -9.05 3.16 -12.83
CA PHE A 153 -7.69 2.90 -12.37
C PHE A 153 -6.96 2.00 -13.38
N HIS A 154 -5.70 2.37 -13.70
CA HIS A 154 -5.00 1.78 -14.83
C HIS A 154 -4.48 0.36 -14.58
N LEU A 155 -4.09 0.06 -13.35
CA LEU A 155 -3.54 -1.24 -12.92
C LEU A 155 -4.57 -1.98 -12.06
N THR A 156 -5.20 -3.03 -12.59
CA THR A 156 -6.35 -3.66 -11.94
C THR A 156 -6.20 -5.15 -11.65
N GLY A 157 -5.05 -5.77 -11.98
CA GLY A 157 -4.87 -7.19 -11.76
C GLY A 157 -3.41 -7.61 -11.64
N THR A 158 -3.20 -8.76 -10.99
CA THR A 158 -1.87 -9.30 -10.69
C THR A 158 -1.06 -9.60 -11.96
N ARG A 159 -1.67 -10.18 -12.99
CA ARG A 159 -0.97 -10.48 -14.25
C ARG A 159 -0.49 -9.23 -14.96
N GLN A 160 -1.28 -8.15 -14.90
CA GLN A 160 -0.89 -6.85 -15.46
C GLN A 160 0.30 -6.26 -14.68
N ALA A 161 0.28 -6.37 -13.33
CA ALA A 161 1.39 -5.93 -12.48
C ALA A 161 2.69 -6.71 -12.77
N LEU A 162 2.62 -8.04 -12.90
CA LEU A 162 3.76 -8.88 -13.23
C LEU A 162 4.38 -8.50 -14.58
N LYS A 163 3.52 -8.32 -15.62
CA LYS A 163 3.99 -7.84 -16.92
C LYS A 163 4.68 -6.49 -16.81
N LEU A 164 4.10 -5.56 -16.06
CA LEU A 164 4.68 -4.24 -15.85
C LEU A 164 6.04 -4.31 -15.14
N ILE A 165 6.21 -5.18 -14.15
CA ILE A 165 7.49 -5.42 -13.47
C ILE A 165 8.54 -5.92 -14.47
N ASP A 166 8.16 -6.87 -15.36
CA ASP A 166 9.05 -7.39 -16.39
C ASP A 166 9.44 -6.29 -17.41
N ASP A 167 8.49 -5.46 -17.85
CA ASP A 167 8.74 -4.36 -18.78
C ASP A 167 9.62 -3.24 -18.15
N VAL A 168 9.48 -2.98 -16.86
CA VAL A 168 10.34 -2.06 -16.10
C VAL A 168 11.76 -2.61 -15.99
N GLY A 169 11.92 -3.92 -15.79
CA GLY A 169 13.20 -4.61 -15.75
C GLY A 169 14.12 -4.20 -14.60
N CYS A 170 13.55 -3.79 -13.45
CA CYS A 170 14.30 -3.43 -12.24
C CYS A 170 13.97 -4.40 -11.12
N CYS A 171 15.01 -4.92 -10.44
CA CYS A 171 14.82 -5.85 -9.32
C CYS A 171 14.21 -5.22 -8.07
N ASN A 172 14.19 -3.89 -7.98
CA ASN A 172 13.68 -3.13 -6.84
C ASN A 172 12.21 -2.69 -7.02
N LEU A 173 11.41 -3.51 -7.72
CA LEU A 173 9.98 -3.29 -7.92
C LEU A 173 9.23 -4.57 -7.64
N LYS A 174 8.26 -4.49 -6.72
CA LYS A 174 7.38 -5.61 -6.36
C LYS A 174 5.91 -5.18 -6.28
N ILE A 175 5.04 -6.14 -6.01
CA ILE A 175 3.61 -5.93 -5.86
C ILE A 175 3.28 -5.63 -4.39
N GLN A 176 2.50 -4.59 -4.14
CA GLN A 176 1.63 -4.51 -2.97
C GLN A 176 0.37 -5.29 -3.30
N TYR A 177 0.20 -6.42 -2.64
CA TYR A 177 -0.92 -7.33 -2.87
C TYR A 177 -1.98 -7.09 -1.79
N ASP A 178 -2.99 -6.28 -2.13
CA ASP A 178 -4.17 -6.12 -1.28
C ASP A 178 -5.15 -7.26 -1.57
N ILE A 179 -5.35 -8.11 -0.58
CA ILE A 179 -6.23 -9.28 -0.65
C ILE A 179 -7.67 -8.89 -1.00
N TYR A 180 -8.16 -7.77 -0.46
CA TYR A 180 -9.51 -7.28 -0.76
C TYR A 180 -9.65 -6.88 -2.23
N HIS A 181 -8.69 -6.11 -2.76
CA HIS A 181 -8.75 -5.71 -4.16
C HIS A 181 -8.68 -6.92 -5.10
N MET A 182 -7.82 -7.88 -4.80
CA MET A 182 -7.67 -9.07 -5.65
C MET A 182 -8.81 -10.07 -5.47
N GLN A 183 -9.46 -10.16 -4.31
CA GLN A 183 -10.71 -10.90 -4.17
C GLN A 183 -11.77 -10.38 -5.12
N ARG A 184 -11.93 -9.07 -5.21
CA ARG A 184 -12.94 -8.43 -6.09
C ARG A 184 -12.64 -8.59 -7.58
N MET A 185 -11.38 -8.72 -7.96
CA MET A 185 -10.95 -8.74 -9.37
C MET A 185 -10.67 -10.13 -9.91
N GLU A 186 -10.05 -11.00 -9.12
CA GLU A 186 -9.46 -12.24 -9.63
C GLU A 186 -9.89 -13.49 -8.83
N GLY A 187 -10.06 -13.38 -7.52
CA GLY A 187 -10.13 -14.55 -6.63
C GLY A 187 -8.80 -15.30 -6.58
N GLU A 188 -8.83 -16.62 -6.40
CA GLU A 188 -7.64 -17.49 -6.38
C GLU A 188 -6.50 -16.99 -5.47
N LEU A 189 -6.84 -16.32 -4.36
CA LEU A 189 -5.93 -15.59 -3.48
C LEU A 189 -4.73 -16.42 -3.03
N THR A 190 -4.99 -17.63 -2.52
CA THR A 190 -3.95 -18.54 -2.04
C THR A 190 -2.98 -18.96 -3.14
N ASN A 191 -3.51 -19.36 -4.28
CA ASN A 191 -2.70 -19.79 -5.43
C ASN A 191 -1.81 -18.64 -5.92
N THR A 192 -2.38 -17.44 -6.04
CA THR A 192 -1.64 -16.25 -6.47
C THR A 192 -0.54 -15.88 -5.49
N MET A 193 -0.84 -15.79 -4.19
CA MET A 193 0.16 -15.47 -3.17
C MET A 193 1.28 -16.51 -3.09
N THR A 194 0.97 -17.78 -3.25
CA THR A 194 1.97 -18.86 -3.22
C THR A 194 2.83 -18.85 -4.49
N GLN A 195 2.19 -18.74 -5.67
CA GLN A 195 2.91 -18.77 -6.95
C GLN A 195 3.86 -17.57 -7.12
N TRP A 196 3.47 -16.39 -6.64
CA TRP A 196 4.18 -15.14 -6.86
C TRP A 196 4.75 -14.53 -5.58
N ALA A 197 5.03 -15.37 -4.57
CA ALA A 197 5.56 -14.93 -3.28
C ALA A 197 6.84 -14.07 -3.41
N ASP A 198 7.72 -14.41 -4.35
CA ASP A 198 8.95 -13.66 -4.62
C ASP A 198 8.71 -12.27 -5.26
N LYS A 199 7.53 -12.05 -5.86
CA LYS A 199 7.10 -10.79 -6.47
C LYS A 199 6.25 -9.92 -5.55
N ILE A 200 5.76 -10.44 -4.44
CA ILE A 200 4.99 -9.69 -3.45
C ILE A 200 5.94 -9.09 -2.42
N GLY A 201 5.88 -7.78 -2.24
CA GLY A 201 6.70 -7.03 -1.29
C GLY A 201 5.93 -6.52 -0.08
N HIS A 202 4.60 -6.48 -0.16
CA HIS A 202 3.72 -6.09 0.92
C HIS A 202 2.34 -6.72 0.75
N LEU A 203 1.74 -7.13 1.85
CA LEU A 203 0.37 -7.64 1.90
C LEU A 203 -0.53 -6.64 2.61
N GLN A 204 -1.76 -6.48 2.11
CA GLN A 204 -2.81 -5.74 2.81
C GLN A 204 -4.09 -6.55 2.92
N ILE A 205 -4.88 -6.25 3.95
CA ILE A 205 -6.11 -6.97 4.29
C ILE A 205 -7.29 -6.03 4.51
N ALA A 206 -8.43 -6.40 3.95
CA ALA A 206 -9.77 -5.95 4.27
C ALA A 206 -10.77 -7.01 3.82
N ASP A 207 -11.94 -7.08 4.43
CA ASP A 207 -12.94 -8.10 4.05
C ASP A 207 -13.89 -7.60 2.96
N ASN A 208 -14.28 -8.47 2.06
CA ASN A 208 -15.20 -8.20 0.97
C ASN A 208 -16.64 -8.58 1.39
N PRO A 209 -17.71 -7.84 1.03
CA PRO A 209 -17.73 -6.74 0.03
C PRO A 209 -17.55 -5.32 0.57
N HIS A 210 -17.56 -5.10 1.87
CA HIS A 210 -17.67 -3.77 2.46
C HIS A 210 -16.34 -3.13 2.86
N ARG A 211 -15.21 -3.77 2.52
CA ARG A 211 -13.88 -3.34 2.91
C ARG A 211 -13.75 -3.18 4.45
N GLY A 212 -14.43 -4.07 5.20
CA GLY A 212 -14.42 -4.09 6.66
C GLY A 212 -13.26 -4.87 7.25
N GLU A 213 -13.27 -5.01 8.58
CA GLU A 213 -12.30 -5.83 9.31
C GLU A 213 -12.43 -7.33 8.98
N PRO A 214 -11.34 -8.13 9.05
CA PRO A 214 -11.36 -9.56 8.86
C PRO A 214 -12.47 -10.28 9.64
N GLY A 215 -13.22 -11.16 8.97
CA GLY A 215 -14.32 -11.91 9.55
C GLY A 215 -15.69 -11.21 9.46
N THR A 216 -15.78 -10.08 8.76
CA THR A 216 -17.04 -9.36 8.55
C THR A 216 -17.64 -9.57 7.15
N GLY A 217 -16.99 -10.36 6.32
CA GLY A 217 -17.40 -10.62 4.94
C GLY A 217 -17.17 -12.07 4.51
N GLU A 218 -16.82 -12.25 3.22
CA GLU A 218 -16.77 -13.56 2.58
C GLU A 218 -15.36 -14.17 2.52
N ILE A 219 -14.31 -13.41 2.89
CA ILE A 219 -12.92 -13.89 2.82
C ILE A 219 -12.62 -14.76 4.06
N ASN A 220 -12.14 -15.98 3.85
CA ASN A 220 -11.74 -16.86 4.94
C ASN A 220 -10.35 -16.48 5.48
N TYR A 221 -10.29 -15.44 6.32
CA TYR A 221 -9.03 -14.98 6.91
C TYR A 221 -8.38 -15.98 7.87
N ASP A 222 -9.15 -16.82 8.57
CA ASP A 222 -8.57 -17.90 9.40
C ASP A 222 -7.73 -18.88 8.59
N TYR A 223 -8.13 -19.11 7.33
CA TYR A 223 -7.36 -19.93 6.41
C TYR A 223 -6.18 -19.15 5.81
N LEU A 224 -6.41 -17.92 5.32
CA LEU A 224 -5.37 -17.14 4.65
C LEU A 224 -4.22 -16.77 5.60
N PHE A 225 -4.50 -16.43 6.85
CA PHE A 225 -3.46 -16.15 7.84
C PHE A 225 -2.56 -17.37 8.07
N LYS A 226 -3.11 -18.58 8.11
CA LYS A 226 -2.31 -19.81 8.17
C LYS A 226 -1.46 -20.03 6.92
N VAL A 227 -1.98 -19.69 5.74
CA VAL A 227 -1.19 -19.73 4.49
C VAL A 227 -0.02 -18.76 4.56
N ILE A 228 -0.25 -17.52 4.98
CA ILE A 228 0.80 -16.50 5.10
C ILE A 228 1.83 -16.92 6.17
N GLU A 229 1.41 -17.41 7.34
CA GLU A 229 2.32 -17.89 8.40
C GLU A 229 3.21 -19.06 7.97
N ASN A 230 2.71 -19.94 7.10
CA ASN A 230 3.46 -21.08 6.57
C ASN A 230 4.27 -20.75 5.31
N SER A 231 4.22 -19.52 4.83
CA SER A 231 5.02 -19.04 3.70
C SER A 231 6.33 -18.41 4.17
N ASP A 232 7.18 -18.05 3.22
CA ASP A 232 8.42 -17.28 3.47
C ASP A 232 8.18 -15.78 3.69
N TYR A 233 6.92 -15.33 3.75
CA TYR A 233 6.58 -13.94 3.99
C TYR A 233 6.80 -13.56 5.46
N ASN A 234 7.83 -12.76 5.73
CA ASN A 234 8.26 -12.37 7.07
C ASN A 234 8.14 -10.87 7.34
N ASP A 235 7.24 -10.20 6.64
CA ASP A 235 7.07 -8.75 6.73
C ASP A 235 5.71 -8.37 7.35
N TRP A 236 5.40 -7.08 7.36
CA TRP A 236 4.16 -6.53 7.87
C TRP A 236 2.97 -6.82 6.95
N VAL A 237 1.82 -7.09 7.54
CA VAL A 237 0.51 -7.17 6.86
C VAL A 237 -0.28 -5.91 7.20
N GLY A 238 -0.53 -5.06 6.23
CA GLY A 238 -1.24 -3.79 6.39
C GLY A 238 -2.73 -4.00 6.61
N CYS A 239 -3.28 -3.40 7.66
CA CYS A 239 -4.71 -3.41 7.97
C CYS A 239 -5.37 -2.21 7.30
N GLU A 240 -5.74 -2.33 6.03
CA GLU A 240 -6.30 -1.23 5.23
C GLU A 240 -7.80 -1.41 5.00
N TYR A 241 -8.58 -1.21 6.05
CA TYR A 241 -10.01 -1.40 6.01
C TYR A 241 -10.79 -0.26 6.70
N THR A 242 -12.07 -0.16 6.40
CA THR A 242 -13.01 0.75 7.09
C THR A 242 -13.69 -0.01 8.22
N PRO A 243 -13.44 0.32 9.49
CA PRO A 243 -14.09 -0.34 10.61
C PRO A 243 -15.62 -0.21 10.52
N GLN A 244 -16.35 -1.29 10.79
CA GLN A 244 -17.83 -1.26 10.78
C GLN A 244 -18.41 -0.39 11.90
N THR A 245 -17.66 -0.24 13.00
CA THR A 245 -18.04 0.60 14.13
C THR A 245 -16.85 1.50 14.49
N THR A 246 -16.24 1.33 15.66
CA THR A 246 -14.94 1.95 15.98
C THR A 246 -13.81 0.98 15.70
N THR A 247 -12.62 1.50 15.41
CA THR A 247 -11.44 0.66 15.18
C THR A 247 -11.21 -0.29 16.36
N GLU A 248 -11.23 0.22 17.58
CA GLU A 248 -10.96 -0.56 18.80
C GLU A 248 -11.94 -1.72 18.99
N ALA A 249 -13.24 -1.50 18.72
CA ALA A 249 -14.27 -2.53 18.85
C ALA A 249 -14.13 -3.63 17.79
N GLY A 250 -13.61 -3.30 16.59
CA GLY A 250 -13.43 -4.21 15.47
C GLY A 250 -12.19 -5.08 15.53
N LEU A 251 -11.27 -4.89 16.52
CA LEU A 251 -9.97 -5.58 16.54
C LEU A 251 -9.97 -7.00 17.15
N ARG A 252 -11.12 -7.57 17.47
CA ARG A 252 -11.18 -8.92 18.09
C ARG A 252 -10.59 -10.04 17.23
N TRP A 253 -10.64 -9.90 15.92
CA TRP A 253 -10.04 -10.85 14.98
C TRP A 253 -8.51 -10.97 15.18
N MET A 254 -7.87 -9.93 15.73
CA MET A 254 -6.41 -9.89 15.94
C MET A 254 -5.98 -10.55 17.27
N ASP A 255 -6.91 -10.87 18.19
CA ASP A 255 -6.57 -11.43 19.53
C ASP A 255 -5.67 -12.66 19.49
N PRO A 256 -5.79 -13.61 18.53
CA PRO A 256 -4.87 -14.75 18.43
C PRO A 256 -3.43 -14.40 18.05
N TYR A 257 -3.18 -13.17 17.60
CA TYR A 257 -1.90 -12.73 17.03
C TYR A 257 -1.20 -11.64 17.87
N ARG A 258 -1.79 -11.27 19.00
CA ARG A 258 -1.25 -10.28 19.95
C ARG A 258 -0.21 -10.85 20.90
#